data_427ef3c9062034204a3a846a74ddfbfc
#
_entry.id   427ef3c9062034204a3a846a74ddfbfc
#
_cell.length_a   1.000
_cell.length_b   1.000
_cell.length_c   1.000
_cell.angle_alpha   90.00
_cell.angle_beta   90.00
_cell.angle_gamma   90.00
#
_symmetry.space_group_name_H-M   'P 1'
#
loop_
_entity.id
_entity.type
_entity.pdbx_description
1 polymer ?
#
loop_
_entity_poly.entity_id
_entity_poly.type
_entity_poly.pdbx_seq_one_letter_code
_entity_poly.pdbx_strand_id
1 'polypeptide(L)'
;MIPREHVVGVDLEVRPDEVLDVLIEKGHSRIPVSRGSLDRIAGVIYARDLLATVRHGGLFTVSDLIRPAMFTSGSKRIAELLSEFQRNNTQIAIVQGAEGRTIGLVTIEDVLEEIVGEIHEDVPLRPAG
;
A
#
# COMPACT_ATOMS: atom_id res chain seq x y z
N MET A 1 -7.61 -0.92 7.67
CA MET A 1 -6.54 0.08 7.45
C MET A 1 -5.36 -0.22 8.38
N ILE A 2 -4.17 -0.07 7.85
CA ILE A 2 -2.96 -0.14 8.67
C ILE A 2 -2.70 1.26 9.21
N PRO A 3 -2.74 1.47 10.54
CA PRO A 3 -2.55 2.80 11.10
C PRO A 3 -1.11 3.29 10.91
N ARG A 4 -0.95 4.59 10.92
CA ARG A 4 0.32 5.27 10.64
C ARG A 4 1.51 4.67 11.39
N GLU A 5 1.36 4.39 12.66
CA GLU A 5 2.44 3.88 13.52
C GLU A 5 2.88 2.45 13.16
N HIS A 6 2.09 1.75 12.36
CA HIS A 6 2.42 0.40 11.89
C HIS A 6 2.81 0.36 10.41
N VAL A 7 2.84 1.52 9.74
CA VAL A 7 3.21 1.57 8.32
C VAL A 7 4.70 1.29 8.18
N VAL A 8 5.02 0.31 7.35
CA VAL A 8 6.39 0.01 6.97
C VAL A 8 6.65 0.72 5.63
N GLY A 9 7.59 1.63 5.63
CA GLY A 9 7.97 2.37 4.43
C GLY A 9 9.45 2.67 4.43
N VAL A 10 9.90 3.34 3.39
CA VAL A 10 11.28 3.78 3.26
C VAL A 10 11.32 5.23 2.81
N ASP A 11 12.44 5.90 3.06
CA ASP A 11 12.67 7.23 2.56
C ASP A 11 13.19 7.18 1.13
N LEU A 12 12.92 8.21 0.33
CA LEU A 12 13.36 8.28 -1.06
C LEU A 12 14.89 8.20 -1.21
N GLU A 13 15.61 8.65 -0.19
CA GLU A 13 17.08 8.65 -0.18
C GLU A 13 17.70 7.32 0.28
N VAL A 14 16.87 6.33 0.63
CA VAL A 14 17.37 5.03 1.06
C VAL A 14 18.11 4.33 -0.10
N ARG A 15 19.10 3.53 0.25
CA ARG A 15 19.81 2.73 -0.76
C ARG A 15 18.96 1.56 -1.23
N PRO A 16 19.06 1.20 -2.52
CA PRO A 16 18.26 0.09 -3.06
C PRO A 16 18.41 -1.24 -2.30
N ASP A 17 19.61 -1.56 -1.83
CA ASP A 17 19.83 -2.78 -1.05
C ASP A 17 19.08 -2.78 0.27
N GLU A 18 18.93 -1.62 0.91
CA GLU A 18 18.15 -1.50 2.15
C GLU A 18 16.66 -1.68 1.89
N VAL A 19 16.15 -1.25 0.74
CA VAL A 19 14.75 -1.49 0.36
C VAL A 19 14.50 -2.98 0.22
N LEU A 20 15.41 -3.68 -0.44
CA LEU A 20 15.32 -5.12 -0.62
C LEU A 20 15.27 -5.83 0.75
N ASP A 21 16.14 -5.43 1.68
CA ASP A 21 16.15 -5.98 3.03
C ASP A 21 14.81 -5.78 3.74
N VAL A 22 14.24 -4.58 3.65
CA VAL A 22 12.94 -4.28 4.26
C VAL A 22 11.84 -5.15 3.67
N LEU A 23 11.81 -5.30 2.34
CA LEU A 23 10.80 -6.12 1.68
C LEU A 23 10.92 -7.59 2.08
N ILE A 24 12.13 -8.11 2.17
CA ILE A 24 12.37 -9.50 2.58
C ILE A 24 12.01 -9.72 4.03
N GLU A 25 12.48 -8.86 4.94
CA GLU A 25 12.22 -9.00 6.38
C GLU A 25 10.75 -8.88 6.74
N LYS A 26 10.05 -7.94 6.12
CA LYS A 26 8.66 -7.65 6.46
C LYS A 26 7.66 -8.43 5.62
N GLY A 27 8.10 -8.98 4.49
CA GLY A 27 7.23 -9.78 3.63
C GLY A 27 6.12 -8.98 2.95
N HIS A 28 6.28 -7.68 2.80
CA HIS A 28 5.29 -6.84 2.14
C HIS A 28 5.48 -6.86 0.62
N SER A 29 4.37 -6.82 -0.11
CA SER A 29 4.39 -6.75 -1.57
C SER A 29 4.56 -5.32 -2.10
N ARG A 30 4.23 -4.34 -1.28
CA ARG A 30 4.23 -2.92 -1.64
C ARG A 30 4.55 -2.12 -0.40
N ILE A 31 5.39 -1.09 -0.55
CA ILE A 31 5.69 -0.18 0.55
C ILE A 31 5.69 1.26 0.06
N PRO A 32 5.18 2.19 0.88
CA PRO A 32 5.25 3.60 0.54
C PRO A 32 6.67 4.14 0.65
N VAL A 33 6.96 5.11 -0.20
CA VAL A 33 8.22 5.84 -0.20
C VAL A 33 7.92 7.29 0.13
N SER A 34 8.59 7.82 1.13
CA SER A 34 8.35 9.18 1.62
C SER A 34 9.55 10.09 1.38
N ARG A 35 9.30 11.40 1.48
CA ARG A 35 10.35 12.43 1.44
C ARG A 35 10.46 13.05 2.84
N GLY A 36 11.24 12.44 3.70
CA GLY A 36 11.49 12.95 5.05
C GLY A 36 10.43 12.57 6.08
N SER A 37 9.18 12.51 5.70
CA SER A 37 8.09 12.11 6.61
C SER A 37 6.97 11.41 5.86
N LEU A 38 6.17 10.64 6.59
CA LEU A 38 5.01 9.96 6.00
C LEU A 38 3.93 10.92 5.50
N ASP A 39 4.00 12.19 5.85
CA ASP A 39 3.08 13.19 5.32
C ASP A 39 3.47 13.66 3.92
N ARG A 40 4.62 13.23 3.44
CA ARG A 40 5.13 13.55 2.11
C ARG A 40 5.45 12.26 1.36
N ILE A 41 4.43 11.62 0.85
CA ILE A 41 4.59 10.39 0.10
C ILE A 41 5.01 10.71 -1.34
N ALA A 42 6.15 10.17 -1.75
CA ALA A 42 6.66 10.32 -3.11
C ALA A 42 6.07 9.30 -4.07
N GLY A 43 5.72 8.13 -3.56
CA GLY A 43 5.18 7.06 -4.37
C GLY A 43 5.17 5.74 -3.63
N VAL A 44 5.10 4.66 -4.37
CA VAL A 44 5.07 3.30 -3.82
C VAL A 44 6.03 2.42 -4.60
N ILE A 45 6.78 1.58 -3.90
CA ILE A 45 7.60 0.54 -4.52
C ILE A 45 6.86 -0.78 -4.42
N TYR A 46 6.82 -1.49 -5.54
CA TYR A 46 6.29 -2.85 -5.60
C TYR A 46 7.46 -3.84 -5.58
N ALA A 47 7.36 -4.84 -4.72
CA ALA A 47 8.40 -5.86 -4.58
C ALA A 47 8.74 -6.53 -5.91
N ARG A 48 7.72 -6.81 -6.73
CA ARG A 48 7.91 -7.45 -8.05
C ARG A 48 8.79 -6.60 -8.98
N ASP A 49 8.65 -5.28 -8.94
CA ASP A 49 9.46 -4.38 -9.76
C ASP A 49 10.91 -4.37 -9.31
N LEU A 50 11.13 -4.34 -8.01
CA LEU A 50 12.47 -4.38 -7.44
C LEU A 50 13.17 -5.69 -7.76
N LEU A 51 12.48 -6.81 -7.56
CA LEU A 51 13.02 -8.14 -7.85
C LEU A 51 13.37 -8.30 -9.33
N ALA A 52 12.52 -7.80 -10.22
CA ALA A 52 12.80 -7.84 -11.66
C ALA A 52 14.05 -7.02 -11.99
N THR A 53 14.21 -5.85 -11.40
CA THR A 53 15.37 -5.00 -11.63
C THR A 53 16.66 -5.64 -11.11
N VAL A 54 16.63 -6.19 -9.91
CA VAL A 54 17.78 -6.90 -9.33
C VAL A 54 18.16 -8.10 -10.20
N ARG A 55 17.17 -8.82 -10.69
CA ARG A 55 17.38 -9.99 -11.55
C ARG A 55 18.12 -9.63 -12.84
N HIS A 56 17.87 -8.47 -13.40
CA HIS A 56 18.54 -7.98 -14.60
C HIS A 56 19.92 -7.36 -14.34
N GLY A 57 20.30 -7.20 -13.08
CA GLY A 57 21.65 -6.79 -12.71
C GLY A 57 22.00 -5.33 -12.98
N GLY A 58 21.00 -4.48 -13.25
CA GLY A 58 21.24 -3.06 -13.50
C GLY A 58 21.41 -2.25 -12.22
N LEU A 59 22.11 -1.12 -12.34
CA LEU A 59 22.15 -0.12 -11.28
C LEU A 59 20.86 0.70 -11.35
N PHE A 60 20.30 1.02 -10.18
CA PHE A 60 19.06 1.78 -10.11
C PHE A 60 19.00 2.58 -8.81
N THR A 61 18.14 3.58 -8.79
CA THR A 61 17.78 4.32 -7.58
C THR A 61 16.34 4.01 -7.22
N VAL A 62 15.97 4.33 -5.98
CA VAL A 62 14.59 4.15 -5.53
C VAL A 62 13.62 4.96 -6.40
N SER A 63 14.02 6.19 -6.77
CA SER A 63 13.17 7.04 -7.61
C SER A 63 12.92 6.47 -9.01
N ASP A 64 13.77 5.59 -9.51
CA ASP A 64 13.55 4.92 -10.79
C ASP A 64 12.40 3.91 -10.75
N LEU A 65 12.08 3.41 -9.55
CA LEU A 65 11.14 2.31 -9.36
C LEU A 65 9.80 2.72 -8.77
N ILE A 66 9.70 3.93 -8.22
CA ILE A 66 8.45 4.34 -7.58
C ILE A 66 7.32 4.47 -8.60
N ARG A 67 6.14 4.02 -8.19
CA ARG A 67 4.91 4.24 -8.94
C ARG A 67 4.08 5.31 -8.24
N PRO A 68 3.20 6.02 -8.97
CA PRO A 68 2.35 7.02 -8.34
C PRO A 68 1.52 6.42 -7.20
N ALA A 69 1.41 7.16 -6.09
CA ALA A 69 0.57 6.76 -4.97
C ALA A 69 -0.87 7.23 -5.20
N MET A 70 -1.81 6.41 -4.77
CA MET A 70 -3.21 6.82 -4.69
C MET A 70 -3.47 7.34 -3.27
N PHE A 71 -4.21 8.44 -3.17
CA PHE A 71 -4.59 9.02 -1.89
C PHE A 71 -6.10 8.94 -1.71
N THR A 72 -6.53 8.70 -0.49
CA THR A 72 -7.95 8.64 -0.17
C THR A 72 -8.18 9.22 1.22
N SER A 73 -9.44 9.48 1.56
CA SER A 73 -9.78 9.95 2.91
C SER A 73 -10.27 8.81 3.78
N GLY A 74 -10.11 8.95 5.10
CA GLY A 74 -10.57 7.94 6.05
C GLY A 74 -12.09 7.81 6.13
N SER A 75 -12.84 8.75 5.58
CA SER A 75 -14.30 8.74 5.56
C SER A 75 -14.90 8.05 4.33
N LYS A 76 -14.08 7.61 3.40
CA LYS A 76 -14.55 6.99 2.17
C LYS A 76 -15.16 5.62 2.45
N ARG A 77 -16.27 5.31 1.77
CA ARG A 77 -16.92 4.02 1.89
C ARG A 77 -16.12 2.94 1.18
N ILE A 78 -16.23 1.72 1.68
CA ILE A 78 -15.50 0.56 1.15
C ILE A 78 -15.79 0.34 -0.34
N ALA A 79 -17.05 0.41 -0.75
CA ALA A 79 -17.42 0.21 -2.17
C ALA A 79 -16.83 1.29 -3.08
N GLU A 80 -16.79 2.54 -2.61
CA GLU A 80 -16.19 3.64 -3.35
C GLU A 80 -14.68 3.46 -3.47
N LEU A 81 -14.05 3.03 -2.39
CA LEU A 81 -12.60 2.78 -2.36
C LEU A 81 -12.22 1.65 -3.33
N LEU A 82 -13.01 0.57 -3.35
CA LEU A 82 -12.78 -0.51 -4.30
C LEU A 82 -12.86 -0.01 -5.75
N SER A 83 -13.87 0.81 -6.05
CA SER A 83 -14.00 1.41 -7.38
C SER A 83 -12.79 2.28 -7.73
N GLU A 84 -12.26 3.03 -6.77
CA GLU A 84 -11.07 3.84 -7.00
C GLU A 84 -9.83 2.98 -7.27
N PHE A 85 -9.65 1.89 -6.53
CA PHE A 85 -8.56 0.96 -6.81
C PHE A 85 -8.63 0.43 -8.24
N GLN A 86 -9.83 0.06 -8.68
CA GLN A 86 -10.03 -0.46 -10.03
C GLN A 86 -9.78 0.60 -11.10
N ARG A 87 -10.29 1.81 -10.91
CA ARG A 87 -10.10 2.90 -11.87
C ARG A 87 -8.64 3.33 -12.00
N ASN A 88 -7.93 3.34 -10.89
CA ASN A 88 -6.52 3.79 -10.87
C ASN A 88 -5.55 2.65 -11.12
N ASN A 89 -6.03 1.43 -11.26
CA ASN A 89 -5.20 0.25 -11.45
C ASN A 89 -4.09 0.18 -10.39
N THR A 90 -4.46 0.39 -9.14
CA THR A 90 -3.54 0.35 -8.01
C THR A 90 -4.10 -0.56 -6.92
N GLN A 91 -3.24 -0.99 -6.03
CA GLN A 91 -3.57 -1.97 -5.00
C GLN A 91 -3.30 -1.44 -3.59
N ILE A 92 -2.88 -0.19 -3.47
CA ILE A 92 -2.57 0.43 -2.19
C ILE A 92 -2.98 1.90 -2.26
N ALA A 93 -3.52 2.41 -1.17
CA ALA A 93 -3.87 3.82 -1.03
C ALA A 93 -3.35 4.39 0.27
N ILE A 94 -2.86 5.61 0.21
CA ILE A 94 -2.46 6.37 1.38
C ILE A 94 -3.71 7.06 1.91
N VAL A 95 -4.03 6.82 3.17
CA VAL A 95 -5.20 7.41 3.81
C VAL A 95 -4.79 8.71 4.48
N GLN A 96 -5.42 9.79 4.06
CA GLN A 96 -5.14 11.12 4.58
C GLN A 96 -6.24 11.60 5.51
N GLY A 97 -5.84 12.23 6.61
CA GLY A 97 -6.74 12.91 7.52
C GLY A 97 -6.71 14.42 7.30
N ALA A 98 -6.94 15.16 8.38
CA ALA A 98 -6.94 16.62 8.35
C ALA A 98 -5.58 17.17 7.86
N GLU A 99 -5.63 18.24 7.08
CA GLU A 99 -4.44 18.96 6.59
C GLU A 99 -3.50 18.10 5.73
N GLY A 100 -4.03 17.06 5.11
CA GLY A 100 -3.23 16.17 4.25
C GLY A 100 -2.29 15.25 5.01
N ARG A 101 -2.49 15.12 6.31
CA ARG A 101 -1.66 14.25 7.14
C ARG A 101 -1.97 12.77 6.85
N THR A 102 -0.95 11.97 6.68
CA THR A 102 -1.11 10.52 6.52
C THR A 102 -1.51 9.89 7.84
N ILE A 103 -2.67 9.25 7.86
CA ILE A 103 -3.15 8.53 9.05
C ILE A 103 -2.97 7.03 8.95
N GLY A 104 -2.68 6.53 7.78
CA GLY A 104 -2.42 5.11 7.55
C GLY A 104 -2.42 4.78 6.08
N LEU A 105 -2.50 3.49 5.80
CA LEU A 105 -2.67 3.01 4.43
C LEU A 105 -3.68 1.86 4.39
N VAL A 106 -4.21 1.61 3.22
CA VAL A 106 -5.14 0.52 2.99
C VAL A 106 -4.77 -0.18 1.68
N THR A 107 -4.86 -1.50 1.69
CA THR A 107 -4.61 -2.32 0.50
C THR A 107 -5.91 -2.85 -0.06
N ILE A 108 -5.88 -3.27 -1.33
CA ILE A 108 -7.05 -3.88 -1.94
C ILE A 108 -7.44 -5.17 -1.22
N GLU A 109 -6.48 -5.90 -0.70
CA GLU A 109 -6.72 -7.12 0.09
C GLU A 109 -7.55 -6.80 1.34
N ASP A 110 -7.20 -5.72 2.05
CA ASP A 110 -7.95 -5.29 3.24
C ASP A 110 -9.40 -4.93 2.90
N VAL A 111 -9.60 -4.24 1.77
CA VAL A 111 -10.95 -3.89 1.31
C VAL A 111 -11.76 -5.13 0.97
N LEU A 112 -11.14 -6.09 0.28
CA LEU A 112 -11.81 -7.33 -0.08
C LEU A 112 -12.17 -8.15 1.17
N GLU A 113 -11.31 -8.19 2.17
CA GLU A 113 -11.62 -8.85 3.44
C GLU A 113 -12.82 -8.22 4.15
N GLU A 114 -12.90 -6.89 4.14
CA GLU A 114 -14.04 -6.17 4.71
C GLU A 114 -15.34 -6.52 3.97
N ILE A 115 -15.31 -6.56 2.65
CA ILE A 115 -16.49 -6.92 1.84
C ILE A 115 -16.92 -8.36 2.13
N VAL A 116 -15.98 -9.28 2.18
CA VAL A 116 -16.26 -10.69 2.49
C VAL A 116 -16.82 -10.81 3.91
N GLY A 117 -16.27 -10.08 4.86
CA GLY A 117 -16.75 -10.04 6.24
C GLY A 117 -18.20 -9.55 6.31
N GLU A 118 -18.54 -8.49 5.60
CA GLU A 118 -19.92 -7.97 5.54
C GLU A 118 -20.88 -8.98 4.93
N ILE A 119 -20.46 -9.68 3.88
CA ILE A 119 -21.27 -10.74 3.27
C ILE A 119 -21.50 -11.87 4.26
N HIS A 120 -20.50 -12.27 5.01
CA HIS A 120 -20.63 -13.31 6.02
C HIS A 120 -21.53 -12.90 7.18
N GLU A 121 -21.53 -11.63 7.55
CA GLU A 121 -22.41 -11.10 8.58
C GLU A 121 -23.85 -11.01 8.13
N ASP A 122 -24.07 -10.67 6.86
CA ASP A 122 -25.42 -10.50 6.29
C ASP A 122 -26.09 -11.82 5.92
N VAL A 123 -25.31 -12.85 5.66
CA VAL A 123 -25.83 -14.16 5.26
C VAL A 123 -25.77 -15.12 6.45
N PRO A 124 -26.92 -15.70 6.85
CA PRO A 124 -26.91 -16.67 7.94
C PRO A 124 -25.94 -17.82 7.65
N LEU A 125 -25.18 -18.20 8.67
CA LEU A 125 -24.30 -19.33 8.54
C LEU A 125 -25.11 -20.58 8.28
N ARG A 126 -24.72 -21.35 7.29
CA ARG A 126 -25.36 -22.61 6.98
C ARG A 126 -24.75 -23.71 7.81
N PRO A 127 -25.56 -24.46 8.56
CA PRO A 127 -25.02 -25.64 9.20
C PRO A 127 -24.58 -26.61 8.13
N ALA A 128 -23.39 -27.13 8.25
CA ALA A 128 -22.82 -28.08 7.31
C ALA A 128 -22.82 -27.59 5.85
N GLY A 129 -22.85 -26.33 5.69
CA GLY A 129 -22.84 -25.73 4.35
C GLY A 129 -21.47 -25.61 3.76
#